data_3b9b9a997a4f33f416f82ab0b79d659e
#
_entry.id   3b9b9a997a4f33f416f82ab0b79d659e
#
_cell.length_a   1.000
_cell.length_b   1.000
_cell.length_c   1.000
_cell.angle_alpha   90.00
_cell.angle_beta   90.00
_cell.angle_gamma   90.00
#
_symmetry.space_group_name_H-M   'P 1'
#
loop_
_entity.id
_entity.type
_entity.pdbx_description
1 polymer ?
#
loop_
_entity_poly.entity_id
_entity_poly.type
_entity_poly.pdbx_seq_one_letter_code
_entity_poly.pdbx_strand_id
1 'polypeptide(L)'
;TKKKKFLVIFRGINVNNFDPSSKLEEDEKKLLTKWEINKEKKIILVPGRLTSWKGQKMFIDSLNLVKTELGYEAFHVVILGSDQGRSLYKKKLVRLSEQYRLTNQIKFIEHCEDMALAYQVSDIVVSPSIEPEAFGRVAVEAQSMEKLIIASNIGGSNETIINEKTGFLFEAGDSNSLSKRIIQAITMDETSNTLIGKEGRTNIIKKFNVEKMCFSTYSEYKRLLN
;
A
#
# COMPACT_ATOMS: atom_id res chain seq x y z
N THR A 1 3.45 -8.34 -43.95
CA THR A 1 3.58 -7.45 -42.81
C THR A 1 4.05 -8.26 -41.60
N LYS A 2 5.31 -8.05 -41.14
CA LYS A 2 5.83 -8.69 -39.93
C LYS A 2 4.97 -8.24 -38.75
N LYS A 3 4.21 -9.14 -38.11
CA LYS A 3 3.50 -8.84 -36.86
C LYS A 3 4.56 -8.42 -35.84
N LYS A 4 4.47 -7.16 -35.34
CA LYS A 4 5.30 -6.71 -34.21
C LYS A 4 4.97 -7.61 -33.03
N LYS A 5 5.94 -8.37 -32.55
CA LYS A 5 5.80 -9.15 -31.31
C LYS A 5 6.12 -8.22 -30.14
N PHE A 6 5.17 -8.06 -29.24
CA PHE A 6 5.39 -7.38 -27.97
C PHE A 6 5.68 -8.43 -26.90
N LEU A 7 6.66 -8.16 -26.07
CA LEU A 7 6.97 -8.93 -24.87
C LEU A 7 6.83 -8.01 -23.66
N VAL A 8 6.07 -8.43 -22.66
CA VAL A 8 5.96 -7.73 -21.39
C VAL A 8 6.92 -8.36 -20.39
N ILE A 9 7.84 -7.56 -19.87
CA ILE A 9 8.72 -7.93 -18.77
C ILE A 9 8.30 -7.07 -17.57
N PHE A 10 7.77 -7.72 -16.56
CA PHE A 10 7.36 -7.04 -15.34
C PHE A 10 8.57 -6.46 -14.60
N ARG A 11 8.40 -5.30 -14.00
CA ARG A 11 9.39 -4.79 -13.05
C ARG A 11 9.49 -5.72 -11.84
N GLY A 12 10.67 -5.71 -11.21
CA GLY A 12 10.91 -6.43 -9.97
C GLY A 12 11.37 -5.48 -8.87
N ILE A 13 11.23 -5.93 -7.63
CA ILE A 13 11.84 -5.30 -6.46
C ILE A 13 12.90 -6.23 -5.88
N ASN A 14 13.84 -5.64 -5.13
CA ASN A 14 14.74 -6.43 -4.29
C ASN A 14 13.98 -6.84 -3.03
N VAL A 15 13.51 -8.08 -2.99
CA VAL A 15 12.71 -8.62 -1.88
C VAL A 15 13.48 -8.69 -0.56
N ASN A 16 14.83 -8.69 -0.58
CA ASN A 16 15.65 -8.67 0.63
C ASN A 16 15.58 -7.33 1.35
N ASN A 17 15.28 -6.23 0.64
CA ASN A 17 15.05 -4.93 1.26
C ASN A 17 13.69 -4.85 1.99
N PHE A 18 12.80 -5.80 1.70
CA PHE A 18 11.45 -5.89 2.25
C PHE A 18 11.24 -7.30 2.85
N ASP A 19 12.02 -7.59 3.89
CA ASP A 19 11.96 -8.86 4.60
C ASP A 19 11.33 -8.64 5.98
N PRO A 20 10.17 -9.25 6.29
CA PRO A 20 9.49 -9.08 7.57
C PRO A 20 10.31 -9.57 8.76
N SER A 21 11.29 -10.48 8.57
CA SER A 21 12.17 -10.96 9.63
C SER A 21 13.36 -10.04 9.93
N SER A 22 13.58 -8.99 9.11
CA SER A 22 14.80 -8.16 9.20
C SER A 22 14.70 -7.00 10.21
N LYS A 23 13.54 -6.75 10.81
CA LYS A 23 13.31 -5.59 11.68
C LYS A 23 13.24 -6.00 13.14
N LEU A 24 13.84 -5.15 13.99
CA LEU A 24 13.89 -5.36 15.43
C LEU A 24 12.66 -4.71 16.09
N GLU A 25 12.13 -5.36 17.11
CA GLU A 25 10.99 -4.85 17.90
C GLU A 25 11.29 -3.48 18.54
N GLU A 26 12.53 -3.22 18.89
CA GLU A 26 12.96 -1.94 19.44
C GLU A 26 12.82 -0.80 18.41
N ASP A 27 13.13 -1.06 17.13
CA ASP A 27 13.01 -0.06 16.08
C ASP A 27 11.53 0.22 15.76
N GLU A 28 10.67 -0.80 15.83
CA GLU A 28 9.22 -0.62 15.73
C GLU A 28 8.70 0.32 16.84
N LYS A 29 9.10 0.07 18.09
CA LYS A 29 8.71 0.90 19.24
C LYS A 29 9.19 2.35 19.08
N LYS A 30 10.44 2.56 18.64
CA LYS A 30 10.98 3.90 18.37
C LYS A 30 10.19 4.63 17.28
N LEU A 31 9.86 3.94 16.19
CA LEU A 31 9.09 4.53 15.10
C LEU A 31 7.68 4.91 15.51
N LEU A 32 6.98 4.03 16.22
CA LEU A 32 5.62 4.28 16.72
C LEU A 32 5.60 5.45 17.72
N THR A 33 6.58 5.53 18.61
CA THR A 33 6.75 6.66 19.54
C THR A 33 6.98 7.96 18.77
N LYS A 34 7.87 7.96 17.77
CA LYS A 34 8.13 9.13 16.90
C LYS A 34 6.87 9.58 16.16
N TRP A 35 6.02 8.67 15.77
CA TRP A 35 4.77 8.96 15.07
C TRP A 35 3.60 9.24 16.02
N GLU A 36 3.80 9.09 17.34
CA GLU A 36 2.75 9.22 18.35
C GLU A 36 1.55 8.31 18.08
N ILE A 37 1.82 7.05 17.81
CA ILE A 37 0.81 6.02 17.47
C ILE A 37 0.80 4.94 18.55
N ASN A 38 -0.40 4.59 18.99
CA ASN A 38 -0.63 3.46 19.88
C ASN A 38 -0.89 2.19 19.07
N LYS A 39 -0.14 1.11 19.38
CA LYS A 39 -0.23 -0.20 18.71
C LYS A 39 -1.49 -1.01 19.11
N GLU A 40 -2.28 -0.54 20.08
CA GLU A 40 -3.52 -1.23 20.48
C GLU A 40 -4.62 -1.16 19.42
N LYS A 41 -4.51 -0.21 18.47
CA LYS A 41 -5.44 -0.04 17.36
C LYS A 41 -4.82 -0.53 16.06
N LYS A 42 -5.65 -0.92 15.11
CA LYS A 42 -5.17 -1.26 13.76
C LYS A 42 -4.51 -0.05 13.10
N ILE A 43 -3.31 -0.23 12.58
CA ILE A 43 -2.54 0.82 11.90
C ILE A 43 -2.70 0.67 10.38
N ILE A 44 -3.29 1.69 9.76
CA ILE A 44 -3.48 1.77 8.32
C ILE A 44 -2.42 2.71 7.74
N LEU A 45 -1.54 2.21 6.89
CA LEU A 45 -0.50 2.98 6.21
C LEU A 45 -0.93 3.33 4.79
N VAL A 46 -0.81 4.61 4.42
CA VAL A 46 -1.09 5.12 3.05
C VAL A 46 0.17 5.80 2.51
N PRO A 47 1.09 5.02 1.93
CA PRO A 47 2.34 5.59 1.43
C PRO A 47 2.17 6.16 0.02
N GLY A 48 2.75 7.34 -0.20
CA GLY A 48 2.76 7.98 -1.51
C GLY A 48 2.80 9.49 -1.44
N ARG A 49 3.32 10.11 -2.49
CA ARG A 49 3.35 11.57 -2.63
C ARG A 49 1.96 12.15 -2.44
N LEU A 50 1.85 13.31 -1.78
CA LEU A 50 0.57 14.00 -1.64
C LEU A 50 0.20 14.69 -2.96
N THR A 51 -0.55 13.99 -3.78
CA THR A 51 -1.06 14.45 -5.08
C THR A 51 -2.48 13.95 -5.30
N SER A 52 -3.30 14.71 -6.03
CA SER A 52 -4.72 14.37 -6.22
C SER A 52 -4.95 12.97 -6.77
N TRP A 53 -4.14 12.56 -7.74
CA TRP A 53 -4.27 11.27 -8.40
C TRP A 53 -3.89 10.07 -7.51
N LYS A 54 -3.16 10.30 -6.39
CA LYS A 54 -2.88 9.28 -5.37
C LYS A 54 -4.07 8.99 -4.45
N GLY A 55 -5.18 9.72 -4.60
CA GLY A 55 -6.47 9.40 -4.00
C GLY A 55 -6.59 9.59 -2.49
N GLN A 56 -5.66 10.30 -1.82
CA GLN A 56 -5.74 10.50 -0.36
C GLN A 56 -7.05 11.18 0.06
N LYS A 57 -7.60 12.08 -0.79
CA LYS A 57 -8.90 12.70 -0.50
C LYS A 57 -10.01 11.65 -0.42
N MET A 58 -10.14 10.83 -1.44
CA MET A 58 -11.13 9.75 -1.51
C MET A 58 -10.94 8.74 -0.36
N PHE A 59 -9.68 8.45 0.02
CA PHE A 59 -9.38 7.63 1.17
C PHE A 59 -9.90 8.25 2.48
N ILE A 60 -9.71 9.55 2.72
CA ILE A 60 -10.25 10.23 3.90
C ILE A 60 -11.79 10.23 3.87
N ASP A 61 -12.41 10.40 2.70
CA ASP A 61 -13.87 10.25 2.55
C ASP A 61 -14.33 8.85 2.96
N SER A 62 -13.59 7.79 2.59
CA SER A 62 -13.90 6.40 2.98
C SER A 62 -13.75 6.17 4.48
N LEU A 63 -12.78 6.80 5.15
CA LEU A 63 -12.60 6.69 6.60
C LEU A 63 -13.77 7.26 7.39
N ASN A 64 -14.45 8.28 6.86
CA ASN A 64 -15.66 8.78 7.50
C ASN A 64 -16.78 7.72 7.56
N LEU A 65 -16.88 6.86 6.54
CA LEU A 65 -17.80 5.72 6.52
C LEU A 65 -17.34 4.63 7.49
N VAL A 66 -16.04 4.28 7.48
CA VAL A 66 -15.46 3.30 8.42
C VAL A 66 -15.70 3.72 9.87
N LYS A 67 -15.45 4.97 10.19
CA LYS A 67 -15.70 5.53 11.53
C LYS A 67 -17.17 5.42 11.95
N THR A 68 -18.09 5.64 11.01
CA THR A 68 -19.52 5.55 11.30
C THR A 68 -19.93 4.13 11.67
N GLU A 69 -19.28 3.13 11.09
CA GLU A 69 -19.59 1.71 11.31
C GLU A 69 -18.81 1.11 12.50
N LEU A 70 -17.52 1.40 12.63
CA LEU A 70 -16.64 0.76 13.62
C LEU A 70 -16.26 1.68 14.81
N GLY A 71 -16.54 2.98 14.72
CA GLY A 71 -16.14 3.96 15.75
C GLY A 71 -14.71 4.47 15.56
N TYR A 72 -14.33 5.44 16.41
CA TYR A 72 -13.00 6.10 16.36
C TYR A 72 -11.86 5.23 16.89
N GLU A 73 -12.18 4.25 17.72
CA GLU A 73 -11.18 3.44 18.42
C GLU A 73 -10.66 2.26 17.58
N ALA A 74 -11.26 2.03 16.41
CA ALA A 74 -10.92 0.87 15.59
C ALA A 74 -9.54 0.98 14.89
N PHE A 75 -9.04 2.21 14.64
CA PHE A 75 -7.85 2.39 13.81
C PHE A 75 -7.06 3.67 14.09
N HIS A 76 -5.79 3.65 13.69
CA HIS A 76 -4.95 4.79 13.39
C HIS A 76 -4.55 4.79 11.92
N VAL A 77 -4.27 5.97 11.36
CA VAL A 77 -3.86 6.13 9.96
C VAL A 77 -2.57 6.93 9.89
N VAL A 78 -1.64 6.45 9.09
CA VAL A 78 -0.44 7.18 8.69
C VAL A 78 -0.50 7.47 7.20
N ILE A 79 -0.70 8.73 6.84
CA ILE A 79 -0.53 9.20 5.46
C ILE A 79 0.94 9.61 5.31
N LEU A 80 1.71 8.75 4.64
CA LEU A 80 3.17 8.88 4.56
C LEU A 80 3.62 9.35 3.19
N GLY A 81 4.15 10.56 3.11
CA GLY A 81 4.75 11.09 1.89
C GLY A 81 4.80 12.61 1.83
N SER A 82 5.77 13.11 1.10
CA SER A 82 5.97 14.55 0.91
C SER A 82 4.91 15.16 -0.02
N ASP A 83 4.53 16.40 0.26
CA ASP A 83 3.71 17.22 -0.64
C ASP A 83 4.53 17.82 -1.81
N GLN A 84 5.85 17.72 -1.76
CA GLN A 84 6.76 18.26 -2.78
C GLN A 84 6.45 19.74 -3.12
N GLY A 85 6.16 20.55 -2.09
CA GLY A 85 5.78 21.95 -2.24
C GLY A 85 4.32 22.20 -2.62
N ARG A 86 3.47 21.15 -2.73
CA ARG A 86 2.03 21.26 -3.01
C ARG A 86 1.22 21.49 -1.74
N SER A 87 1.64 22.45 -0.90
CA SER A 87 1.06 22.71 0.43
C SER A 87 -0.45 22.91 0.43
N LEU A 88 -1.03 23.43 -0.67
CA LEU A 88 -2.47 23.62 -0.82
C LEU A 88 -3.23 22.27 -0.78
N TYR A 89 -2.67 21.23 -1.40
CA TYR A 89 -3.31 19.91 -1.36
C TYR A 89 -3.25 19.31 0.04
N LYS A 90 -2.08 19.36 0.72
CA LYS A 90 -1.94 18.94 2.12
C LYS A 90 -2.95 19.65 3.03
N LYS A 91 -3.06 21.00 2.89
CA LYS A 91 -4.03 21.80 3.66
C LYS A 91 -5.48 21.36 3.42
N LYS A 92 -5.85 20.99 2.18
CA LYS A 92 -7.17 20.44 1.87
C LYS A 92 -7.42 19.10 2.58
N LEU A 93 -6.44 18.21 2.62
CA LEU A 93 -6.55 16.92 3.31
C LEU A 93 -6.70 17.11 4.82
N VAL A 94 -5.91 18.01 5.44
CA VAL A 94 -6.02 18.34 6.87
C VAL A 94 -7.41 18.88 7.19
N ARG A 95 -7.90 19.88 6.45
CA ARG A 95 -9.26 20.43 6.65
C ARG A 95 -10.35 19.38 6.51
N LEU A 96 -10.22 18.46 5.57
CA LEU A 96 -11.17 17.35 5.39
C LEU A 96 -11.15 16.41 6.61
N SER A 97 -9.97 16.13 7.16
CA SER A 97 -9.82 15.33 8.38
C SER A 97 -10.47 16.01 9.59
N GLU A 98 -10.33 17.34 9.71
CA GLU A 98 -11.00 18.16 10.74
C GLU A 98 -12.53 18.13 10.58
N GLN A 99 -13.02 18.33 9.35
CA GLN A 99 -14.44 18.28 9.02
C GLN A 99 -15.08 16.94 9.42
N TYR A 100 -14.38 15.85 9.20
CA TYR A 100 -14.85 14.52 9.58
C TYR A 100 -14.49 14.13 11.02
N ARG A 101 -13.88 15.03 11.82
CA ARG A 101 -13.43 14.76 13.19
C ARG A 101 -12.49 13.54 13.27
N LEU A 102 -11.54 13.43 12.33
CA LEU A 102 -10.55 12.35 12.23
C LEU A 102 -9.14 12.82 12.58
N THR A 103 -8.97 14.02 13.13
CA THR A 103 -7.66 14.64 13.40
C THR A 103 -6.80 13.81 14.34
N ASN A 104 -7.41 13.15 15.33
CA ASN A 104 -6.69 12.30 16.27
C ASN A 104 -6.34 10.91 15.71
N GLN A 105 -7.03 10.48 14.65
CA GLN A 105 -6.80 9.20 13.99
C GLN A 105 -5.77 9.27 12.87
N ILE A 106 -5.59 10.45 12.25
CA ILE A 106 -4.76 10.61 11.06
C ILE A 106 -3.49 11.38 11.39
N LYS A 107 -2.34 10.76 11.14
CA LYS A 107 -1.02 11.39 11.16
C LYS A 107 -0.50 11.61 9.75
N PHE A 108 -0.06 12.83 9.43
CA PHE A 108 0.60 13.17 8.18
C PHE A 108 2.11 13.19 8.39
N ILE A 109 2.80 12.19 7.88
CA ILE A 109 4.26 12.03 8.00
C ILE A 109 4.89 12.31 6.64
N GLU A 110 5.84 13.25 6.58
CA GLU A 110 6.42 13.68 5.30
C GLU A 110 7.41 12.68 4.73
N HIS A 111 8.21 12.07 5.60
CA HIS A 111 9.29 11.18 5.20
C HIS A 111 9.53 10.07 6.22
N CYS A 112 9.82 8.89 5.70
CA CYS A 112 10.36 7.76 6.46
C CYS A 112 11.54 7.19 5.67
N GLU A 113 12.71 7.11 6.29
CA GLU A 113 13.92 6.58 5.66
C GLU A 113 13.81 5.07 5.43
N ASP A 114 13.29 4.36 6.43
CA ASP A 114 13.10 2.92 6.38
C ASP A 114 11.63 2.58 6.07
N MET A 115 11.33 2.42 4.78
CA MET A 115 9.99 2.04 4.34
C MET A 115 9.63 0.61 4.76
N ALA A 116 10.59 -0.30 4.86
CA ALA A 116 10.30 -1.66 5.33
C ALA A 116 9.83 -1.64 6.79
N LEU A 117 10.44 -0.80 7.64
CA LEU A 117 9.99 -0.58 9.01
C LEU A 117 8.60 0.07 9.08
N ALA A 118 8.31 1.03 8.17
CA ALA A 118 6.98 1.64 8.07
C ALA A 118 5.90 0.60 7.73
N TYR A 119 6.19 -0.32 6.80
CA TYR A 119 5.31 -1.45 6.50
C TYR A 119 5.22 -2.41 7.70
N GLN A 120 6.33 -2.70 8.37
CA GLN A 120 6.37 -3.64 9.49
C GLN A 120 5.43 -3.24 10.62
N VAL A 121 5.39 -1.96 10.99
CA VAL A 121 4.51 -1.46 12.06
C VAL A 121 3.04 -1.35 11.66
N SER A 122 2.71 -1.45 10.36
CA SER A 122 1.33 -1.37 9.88
C SER A 122 0.63 -2.73 9.87
N ASP A 123 -0.69 -2.73 10.05
CA ASP A 123 -1.54 -3.92 9.87
C ASP A 123 -2.10 -3.98 8.45
N ILE A 124 -2.47 -2.83 7.91
CA ILE A 124 -3.12 -2.68 6.61
C ILE A 124 -2.39 -1.61 5.81
N VAL A 125 -2.12 -1.88 4.55
CA VAL A 125 -1.58 -0.89 3.61
C VAL A 125 -2.64 -0.54 2.59
N VAL A 126 -2.80 0.76 2.28
CA VAL A 126 -3.78 1.21 1.29
C VAL A 126 -3.08 2.00 0.19
N SER A 127 -3.32 1.62 -1.07
CA SER A 127 -2.88 2.34 -2.27
C SER A 127 -4.10 2.82 -3.06
N PRO A 128 -4.66 4.01 -2.72
CA PRO A 128 -5.96 4.45 -3.21
C PRO A 128 -5.87 5.29 -4.50
N SER A 129 -4.88 5.06 -5.35
CA SER A 129 -4.67 5.84 -6.58
C SER A 129 -5.92 5.84 -7.46
N ILE A 130 -6.32 7.02 -7.94
CA ILE A 130 -7.48 7.19 -8.84
C ILE A 130 -7.10 7.19 -10.31
N GLU A 131 -5.80 7.19 -10.61
CA GLU A 131 -5.23 7.04 -11.95
C GLU A 131 -4.32 5.80 -11.99
N PRO A 132 -4.18 5.14 -13.16
CA PRO A 132 -3.38 3.93 -13.28
C PRO A 132 -1.90 4.15 -12.94
N GLU A 133 -1.36 3.33 -12.06
CA GLU A 133 0.08 3.23 -11.83
C GLU A 133 0.70 2.17 -12.75
N ALA A 134 1.88 2.46 -13.30
CA ALA A 134 2.54 1.54 -14.22
C ALA A 134 2.91 0.19 -13.58
N PHE A 135 3.29 0.18 -12.28
CA PHE A 135 3.71 -1.04 -11.58
C PHE A 135 3.03 -1.20 -10.21
N GLY A 136 2.76 -0.10 -9.49
CA GLY A 136 2.17 -0.17 -8.15
C GLY A 136 3.20 -0.61 -7.09
N ARG A 137 4.32 0.11 -6.95
CA ARG A 137 5.38 -0.22 -6.00
C ARG A 137 4.87 -0.48 -4.58
N VAL A 138 3.94 0.34 -4.10
CA VAL A 138 3.34 0.20 -2.76
C VAL A 138 2.72 -1.19 -2.58
N ALA A 139 1.99 -1.68 -3.57
CA ALA A 139 1.35 -2.99 -3.51
C ALA A 139 2.39 -4.14 -3.44
N VAL A 140 3.47 -4.02 -4.21
CA VAL A 140 4.53 -5.04 -4.24
C VAL A 140 5.36 -5.02 -2.97
N GLU A 141 5.70 -3.84 -2.44
CA GLU A 141 6.45 -3.66 -1.20
C GLU A 141 5.64 -4.17 0.01
N ALA A 142 4.36 -3.82 0.10
CA ALA A 142 3.46 -4.29 1.16
C ALA A 142 3.32 -5.82 1.17
N GLN A 143 3.07 -6.43 0.01
CA GLN A 143 3.01 -7.89 -0.13
C GLN A 143 4.34 -8.57 0.24
N SER A 144 5.49 -7.96 -0.11
CA SER A 144 6.81 -8.49 0.29
C SER A 144 7.00 -8.49 1.80
N MET A 145 6.41 -7.53 2.51
CA MET A 145 6.40 -7.44 3.97
C MET A 145 5.25 -8.24 4.63
N GLU A 146 4.60 -9.13 3.87
CA GLU A 146 3.45 -9.93 4.33
C GLU A 146 2.29 -9.10 4.89
N LYS A 147 2.13 -7.84 4.40
CA LYS A 147 1.06 -6.95 4.85
C LYS A 147 -0.16 -7.07 3.96
N LEU A 148 -1.34 -7.01 4.58
CA LEU A 148 -2.59 -6.93 3.85
C LEU A 148 -2.63 -5.62 3.08
N ILE A 149 -2.69 -5.73 1.75
CA ILE A 149 -2.79 -4.59 0.83
C ILE A 149 -4.23 -4.42 0.33
N ILE A 150 -4.72 -3.18 0.34
CA ILE A 150 -5.95 -2.77 -0.32
C ILE A 150 -5.57 -1.76 -1.40
N ALA A 151 -5.85 -2.04 -2.66
CA ALA A 151 -5.50 -1.15 -3.76
C ALA A 151 -6.64 -0.96 -4.75
N SER A 152 -6.59 0.15 -5.47
CA SER A 152 -7.52 0.43 -6.57
C SER A 152 -7.37 -0.60 -7.67
N ASN A 153 -8.50 -1.07 -8.21
CA ASN A 153 -8.58 -2.05 -9.30
C ASN A 153 -8.24 -1.41 -10.66
N ILE A 154 -7.05 -0.79 -10.77
CA ILE A 154 -6.55 -0.14 -11.99
C ILE A 154 -5.03 -0.29 -12.13
N GLY A 155 -4.55 -0.27 -13.38
CA GLY A 155 -3.11 -0.28 -13.68
C GLY A 155 -2.39 -1.48 -13.10
N GLY A 156 -1.16 -1.27 -12.62
CA GLY A 156 -0.29 -2.34 -12.11
C GLY A 156 -0.83 -3.11 -10.90
N SER A 157 -1.79 -2.55 -10.16
CA SER A 157 -2.41 -3.27 -9.04
C SER A 157 -3.14 -4.53 -9.50
N ASN A 158 -3.77 -4.50 -10.68
CA ASN A 158 -4.47 -5.66 -11.26
C ASN A 158 -3.55 -6.81 -11.65
N GLU A 159 -2.26 -6.52 -11.84
CA GLU A 159 -1.26 -7.51 -12.23
C GLU A 159 -0.53 -8.06 -11.01
N THR A 160 -0.36 -7.23 -9.97
CA THR A 160 0.42 -7.55 -8.78
C THR A 160 -0.40 -8.14 -7.64
N ILE A 161 -1.72 -7.89 -7.61
CA ILE A 161 -2.64 -8.39 -6.58
C ILE A 161 -3.61 -9.41 -7.19
N ILE A 162 -3.71 -10.57 -6.58
CA ILE A 162 -4.79 -11.53 -6.83
C ILE A 162 -5.87 -11.26 -5.79
N ASN A 163 -6.99 -10.66 -6.24
CA ASN A 163 -8.05 -10.21 -5.34
C ASN A 163 -8.52 -11.33 -4.40
N GLU A 164 -8.67 -10.99 -3.11
CA GLU A 164 -9.08 -11.87 -2.00
C GLU A 164 -8.08 -13.00 -1.65
N LYS A 165 -7.01 -13.13 -2.43
CA LYS A 165 -5.97 -14.14 -2.19
C LYS A 165 -4.66 -13.53 -1.70
N THR A 166 -4.19 -12.44 -2.33
CA THR A 166 -2.92 -11.79 -1.98
C THR A 166 -3.10 -10.33 -1.52
N GLY A 167 -4.34 -9.90 -1.38
CA GLY A 167 -4.78 -8.57 -1.01
C GLY A 167 -6.17 -8.29 -1.54
N PHE A 168 -6.67 -7.08 -1.33
CA PHE A 168 -8.00 -6.67 -1.77
C PHE A 168 -7.91 -5.61 -2.86
N LEU A 169 -8.78 -5.76 -3.86
CA LEU A 169 -9.02 -4.74 -4.87
C LEU A 169 -10.38 -4.06 -4.60
N PHE A 170 -10.44 -2.75 -4.85
CA PHE A 170 -11.68 -1.97 -4.78
C PHE A 170 -11.84 -1.11 -6.03
N GLU A 171 -13.08 -0.66 -6.30
CA GLU A 171 -13.38 0.17 -7.47
C GLU A 171 -12.72 1.54 -7.37
N ALA A 172 -11.89 1.89 -8.37
CA ALA A 172 -11.12 3.12 -8.37
C ALA A 172 -12.03 4.36 -8.34
N GLY A 173 -11.73 5.30 -7.45
CA GLY A 173 -12.53 6.51 -7.26
C GLY A 173 -13.78 6.34 -6.39
N ASP A 174 -14.11 5.13 -5.94
CA ASP A 174 -15.28 4.85 -5.12
C ASP A 174 -14.90 4.69 -3.63
N SER A 175 -15.24 5.70 -2.81
CA SER A 175 -15.01 5.70 -1.37
C SER A 175 -15.86 4.67 -0.62
N ASN A 176 -17.06 4.29 -1.13
CA ASN A 176 -17.89 3.24 -0.53
C ASN A 176 -17.27 1.86 -0.76
N SER A 177 -16.77 1.60 -1.98
CA SER A 177 -16.05 0.37 -2.28
C SER A 177 -14.81 0.23 -1.40
N LEU A 178 -14.02 1.31 -1.24
CA LEU A 178 -12.85 1.32 -0.37
C LEU A 178 -13.21 1.12 1.11
N SER A 179 -14.26 1.80 1.63
CA SER A 179 -14.67 1.66 3.03
C SER A 179 -15.04 0.23 3.39
N LYS A 180 -15.77 -0.47 2.51
CA LYS A 180 -16.12 -1.90 2.70
C LYS A 180 -14.88 -2.78 2.83
N ARG A 181 -13.85 -2.56 1.99
CA ARG A 181 -12.59 -3.31 2.07
C ARG A 181 -11.79 -3.00 3.33
N ILE A 182 -11.78 -1.74 3.77
CA ILE A 182 -11.13 -1.34 5.03
C ILE A 182 -11.85 -2.00 6.23
N ILE A 183 -13.18 -1.95 6.28
CA ILE A 183 -13.98 -2.59 7.33
C ILE A 183 -13.69 -4.10 7.35
N GLN A 184 -13.75 -4.76 6.19
CA GLN A 184 -13.41 -6.18 6.05
C GLN A 184 -12.02 -6.49 6.60
N ALA A 185 -11.01 -5.66 6.29
CA ALA A 185 -9.63 -5.84 6.73
C ALA A 185 -9.46 -5.64 8.26
N ILE A 186 -10.15 -4.64 8.84
CA ILE A 186 -10.09 -4.38 10.29
C ILE A 186 -10.75 -5.50 11.09
N THR A 187 -11.87 -6.04 10.59
CA THR A 187 -12.68 -7.06 11.29
C THR A 187 -12.25 -8.49 10.99
N MET A 188 -11.29 -8.66 10.07
CA MET A 188 -10.76 -9.98 9.70
C MET A 188 -9.99 -10.61 10.87
N ASP A 189 -10.15 -11.92 11.02
CA ASP A 189 -9.37 -12.69 12.00
C ASP A 189 -7.87 -12.75 11.61
N GLU A 190 -7.02 -12.90 12.62
CA GLU A 190 -5.56 -12.87 12.48
C GLU A 190 -5.03 -14.00 11.57
N THR A 191 -5.67 -15.16 11.60
CA THR A 191 -5.27 -16.32 10.78
C THR A 191 -5.46 -16.03 9.30
N SER A 192 -6.64 -15.52 8.92
CA SER A 192 -6.97 -15.13 7.55
C SER A 192 -6.06 -13.99 7.06
N ASN A 193 -5.82 -12.99 7.92
CA ASN A 193 -4.92 -11.87 7.58
C ASN A 193 -3.49 -12.37 7.30
N THR A 194 -2.96 -13.20 8.18
CA THR A 194 -1.62 -13.80 8.04
C THR A 194 -1.51 -14.65 6.77
N LEU A 195 -2.55 -15.41 6.44
CA LEU A 195 -2.57 -16.24 5.22
C LEU A 195 -2.48 -15.37 3.96
N ILE A 196 -3.28 -14.31 3.87
CA ILE A 196 -3.27 -13.39 2.72
C ILE A 196 -1.89 -12.73 2.58
N GLY A 197 -1.28 -12.30 3.68
CA GLY A 197 0.06 -11.71 3.69
C GLY A 197 1.11 -12.67 3.14
N LYS A 198 1.16 -13.92 3.61
CA LYS A 198 2.09 -14.97 3.15
C LYS A 198 1.89 -15.32 1.68
N GLU A 199 0.64 -15.44 1.23
CA GLU A 199 0.32 -15.67 -0.19
C GLU A 199 0.77 -14.48 -1.04
N GLY A 200 0.62 -13.24 -0.53
CA GLY A 200 1.13 -12.04 -1.16
C GLY A 200 2.64 -12.09 -1.36
N ARG A 201 3.41 -12.35 -0.30
CA ARG A 201 4.87 -12.48 -0.38
C ARG A 201 5.30 -13.56 -1.35
N THR A 202 4.65 -14.74 -1.30
CA THR A 202 4.92 -15.85 -2.21
C THR A 202 4.72 -15.44 -3.67
N ASN A 203 3.64 -14.73 -3.99
CA ASN A 203 3.36 -14.21 -5.33
C ASN A 203 4.46 -13.23 -5.80
N ILE A 204 4.90 -12.31 -4.93
CA ILE A 204 5.94 -11.33 -5.27
C ILE A 204 7.28 -12.01 -5.52
N ILE A 205 7.72 -12.89 -4.62
CA ILE A 205 8.97 -13.64 -4.79
C ILE A 205 8.96 -14.43 -6.09
N LYS A 206 7.83 -15.05 -6.43
CA LYS A 206 7.71 -15.87 -7.65
C LYS A 206 7.67 -15.05 -8.94
N LYS A 207 7.06 -13.86 -8.95
CA LYS A 207 6.74 -13.16 -10.20
C LYS A 207 7.42 -11.81 -10.37
N PHE A 208 7.67 -11.08 -9.28
CA PHE A 208 8.02 -9.66 -9.30
C PHE A 208 9.34 -9.34 -8.57
N ASN A 209 10.27 -10.30 -8.49
CA ASN A 209 11.62 -10.07 -8.00
C ASN A 209 12.53 -9.48 -9.07
N VAL A 210 13.59 -8.79 -8.65
CA VAL A 210 14.55 -8.12 -9.56
C VAL A 210 15.35 -9.10 -10.36
N GLU A 211 15.69 -10.28 -9.82
CA GLU A 211 16.47 -11.31 -10.48
C GLU A 211 15.71 -11.84 -11.71
N LYS A 212 14.41 -12.08 -11.57
CA LYS A 212 13.57 -12.53 -12.67
C LYS A 212 13.43 -11.47 -13.76
N MET A 213 13.25 -10.21 -13.36
CA MET A 213 13.23 -9.08 -14.31
C MET A 213 14.53 -9.02 -15.12
N CYS A 214 15.69 -9.05 -14.43
CA CYS A 214 17.00 -9.01 -15.06
C CYS A 214 17.24 -10.20 -15.97
N PHE A 215 16.93 -11.43 -15.51
CA PHE A 215 17.06 -12.65 -16.31
C PHE A 215 16.20 -12.62 -17.57
N SER A 216 14.94 -12.19 -17.46
CA SER A 216 14.03 -12.09 -18.61
C SER A 216 14.53 -11.06 -19.63
N THR A 217 15.02 -9.92 -19.16
CA THR A 217 15.58 -8.86 -20.00
C THR A 217 16.85 -9.35 -20.72
N TYR A 218 17.77 -9.98 -19.98
CA TYR A 218 19.01 -10.53 -20.54
C TYR A 218 18.73 -11.62 -21.60
N SER A 219 17.80 -12.52 -21.31
CA SER A 219 17.41 -13.60 -22.22
C SER A 219 16.87 -13.06 -23.55
N GLU A 220 16.12 -11.96 -23.49
CA GLU A 220 15.57 -11.33 -24.68
C GLU A 220 16.64 -10.62 -25.51
N TYR A 221 17.59 -9.92 -24.87
CA TYR A 221 18.77 -9.39 -25.58
C TYR A 221 19.57 -10.48 -26.26
N LYS A 222 19.85 -11.58 -25.56
CA LYS A 222 20.57 -12.71 -26.13
C LYS A 222 19.85 -13.31 -27.35
N ARG A 223 18.52 -13.45 -27.29
CA ARG A 223 17.68 -13.92 -28.38
C ARG A 223 17.70 -13.01 -29.61
N LEU A 224 17.87 -11.71 -29.43
CA LEU A 224 17.86 -10.72 -30.51
C LEU A 224 19.25 -10.58 -31.18
N LEU A 225 20.34 -10.97 -30.49
CA LEU A 225 21.71 -10.87 -30.95
C LEU A 225 22.19 -12.16 -31.67
N ASN A 226 21.49 -13.29 -31.48
CA ASN A 226 21.67 -14.55 -32.19
C ASN A 226 20.60 -14.71 -33.27
#